data_7e90c97af2fa5f8a9da76386118c88e8
#
_entry.id   7e90c97af2fa5f8a9da76386118c88e8
#
_cell.length_a   1.000
_cell.length_b   1.000
_cell.length_c   1.000
_cell.angle_alpha   90.00
_cell.angle_beta   90.00
_cell.angle_gamma   90.00
#
_symmetry.space_group_name_H-M   'P 1'
#
loop_
_entity.id
_entity.type
_entity.pdbx_description
1 polymer ?
#
loop_
_entity_poly.entity_id
_entity_poly.type
_entity_poly.pdbx_seq_one_letter_code
_entity_poly.pdbx_strand_id
1 'polypeptide(L)'
;MFETLGEKAEEKAMVQFLERFTDYPFLVKFKNSEYPIGEGEPTFTVNFKETIPLAELLKSTSLALGEAYMRGDLDIEGNLYEALDHFLGQMSKFSTNESALKKIMFSSTSKKNQEKEVTSHYDIGNDFYKLWLDETMSYSCGYFIHDDDSLYQAQVNKVDYILKKLHLEEGMSLLDIGCGWGFLLIEAAKKYKVHGTGITLSHEQYTEFQKRIKDQGLEDYLTVELMDYRDLPKHNYQFDRVVSVGMLEHVGRDNYQLFLDCVEKVLKPGGLFLLHFISALKEHPGDPWIKKYIFPGGTVPSLREILNHMAEDNFHTLDIENLRLHYNKTLLHWEKNSRENIEKEKTMFDESFLRMWELYLSACAATFHNGIIDLHQILMTKGINNDLPMTRWY
;
A
#
# COMPACT_ATOMS: atom_id res chain seq x y z
N MET A 1 -36.35 -1.59 -25.58
CA MET A 1 -35.39 -2.47 -26.27
C MET A 1 -35.51 -3.81 -25.56
N PHE A 2 -35.74 -4.91 -26.29
CA PHE A 2 -35.95 -6.23 -25.66
C PHE A 2 -34.58 -6.74 -25.16
N GLU A 3 -34.51 -7.13 -23.89
CA GLU A 3 -33.34 -7.83 -23.32
C GLU A 3 -33.07 -9.11 -24.12
N THR A 4 -31.82 -9.34 -24.44
CA THR A 4 -31.41 -10.57 -25.12
C THR A 4 -31.44 -11.75 -24.15
N LEU A 5 -31.58 -12.99 -24.67
CA LEU A 5 -31.48 -14.20 -23.85
C LEU A 5 -30.13 -14.29 -23.09
N GLY A 6 -29.07 -13.70 -23.64
CA GLY A 6 -27.76 -13.64 -23.02
C GLY A 6 -27.75 -12.72 -21.80
N GLU A 7 -28.29 -11.51 -21.92
CA GLU A 7 -28.36 -10.53 -20.81
C GLU A 7 -29.12 -11.09 -19.60
N LYS A 8 -30.24 -11.79 -19.84
CA LYS A 8 -31.00 -12.47 -18.77
C LYS A 8 -30.21 -13.59 -18.07
N ALA A 9 -29.40 -14.31 -18.81
CA ALA A 9 -28.56 -15.37 -18.24
C ALA A 9 -27.42 -14.77 -17.39
N GLU A 10 -26.83 -13.67 -17.83
CA GLU A 10 -25.80 -12.92 -17.10
C GLU A 10 -26.37 -12.28 -15.83
N GLU A 11 -27.50 -11.58 -15.91
CA GLU A 11 -28.22 -11.04 -14.76
C GLU A 11 -28.49 -12.12 -13.71
N LYS A 12 -29.06 -13.26 -14.13
CA LYS A 12 -29.33 -14.39 -13.23
C LYS A 12 -28.06 -14.91 -12.57
N ALA A 13 -26.97 -15.03 -13.32
CA ALA A 13 -25.69 -15.49 -12.78
C ALA A 13 -25.11 -14.51 -11.74
N MET A 14 -25.28 -13.21 -11.98
CA MET A 14 -24.84 -12.16 -11.03
C MET A 14 -25.68 -12.17 -9.76
N VAL A 15 -27.00 -12.28 -9.86
CA VAL A 15 -27.89 -12.41 -8.70
C VAL A 15 -27.50 -13.64 -7.89
N GLN A 16 -27.33 -14.81 -8.53
CA GLN A 16 -26.89 -16.04 -7.85
C GLN A 16 -25.53 -15.94 -7.17
N PHE A 17 -24.62 -15.14 -7.73
CA PHE A 17 -23.35 -14.85 -7.08
C PHE A 17 -23.56 -13.99 -5.84
N LEU A 18 -24.34 -12.92 -5.94
CA LEU A 18 -24.58 -11.97 -4.85
C LEU A 18 -25.48 -12.54 -3.74
N GLU A 19 -26.36 -13.49 -4.04
CA GLU A 19 -27.18 -14.24 -3.06
C GLU A 19 -26.34 -15.04 -2.04
N ARG A 20 -25.02 -15.14 -2.23
CA ARG A 20 -24.11 -15.75 -1.25
C ARG A 20 -23.74 -14.82 -0.09
N PHE A 21 -24.02 -13.49 -0.21
CA PHE A 21 -23.60 -12.46 0.73
C PHE A 21 -24.80 -11.93 1.52
N THR A 22 -25.38 -12.79 2.38
CA THR A 22 -26.64 -12.51 3.08
C THR A 22 -26.48 -11.97 4.50
N ASP A 23 -25.26 -11.75 4.97
CA ASP A 23 -24.99 -11.35 6.37
C ASP A 23 -25.50 -9.93 6.66
N TYR A 24 -25.57 -9.07 5.63
CA TYR A 24 -26.18 -7.74 5.68
C TYR A 24 -27.16 -7.57 4.53
N PRO A 25 -28.30 -6.88 4.75
CA PRO A 25 -29.28 -6.66 3.69
C PRO A 25 -28.78 -5.58 2.71
N PHE A 26 -28.89 -5.87 1.43
CA PHE A 26 -28.64 -4.93 0.35
C PHE A 26 -29.56 -5.18 -0.84
N LEU A 27 -29.66 -4.18 -1.73
CA LEU A 27 -30.49 -4.28 -2.93
C LEU A 27 -29.59 -4.44 -4.16
N VAL A 28 -29.93 -5.35 -5.05
CA VAL A 28 -29.34 -5.48 -6.37
C VAL A 28 -30.30 -4.94 -7.39
N LYS A 29 -29.88 -3.96 -8.18
CA LYS A 29 -30.68 -3.36 -9.26
C LYS A 29 -30.09 -3.64 -10.62
N PHE A 30 -30.98 -3.92 -11.56
CA PHE A 30 -30.73 -3.88 -12.99
C PHE A 30 -31.76 -2.93 -13.64
N LYS A 31 -31.65 -2.66 -14.95
CA LYS A 31 -32.53 -1.70 -15.67
C LYS A 31 -34.01 -1.92 -15.40
N ASN A 32 -34.45 -3.19 -15.31
CA ASN A 32 -35.87 -3.56 -15.24
C ASN A 32 -36.22 -4.44 -14.04
N SER A 33 -35.28 -4.74 -13.15
CA SER A 33 -35.47 -5.68 -12.04
C SER A 33 -34.71 -5.29 -10.80
N GLU A 34 -35.29 -5.66 -9.66
CA GLU A 34 -34.68 -5.44 -8.34
C GLU A 34 -34.72 -6.73 -7.53
N TYR A 35 -33.65 -7.03 -6.82
CA TYR A 35 -33.51 -8.23 -6.01
C TYR A 35 -33.00 -7.85 -4.61
N PRO A 36 -33.85 -7.92 -3.58
CA PRO A 36 -33.39 -7.75 -2.20
C PRO A 36 -32.62 -9.01 -1.78
N ILE A 37 -31.42 -8.78 -1.19
CA ILE A 37 -30.55 -9.82 -0.68
C ILE A 37 -30.44 -9.66 0.84
N GLY A 38 -30.55 -10.75 1.59
CA GLY A 38 -30.55 -10.71 3.06
C GLY A 38 -31.91 -10.33 3.64
N GLU A 39 -31.99 -10.28 4.97
CA GLU A 39 -33.22 -9.92 5.72
C GLU A 39 -33.08 -8.52 6.34
N GLY A 40 -34.07 -7.65 6.08
CA GLY A 40 -34.12 -6.28 6.64
C GLY A 40 -34.08 -5.18 5.58
N GLU A 41 -33.98 -3.93 6.02
CA GLU A 41 -33.86 -2.78 5.13
C GLU A 41 -32.47 -2.75 4.50
N PRO A 42 -32.36 -2.55 3.16
CA PRO A 42 -31.09 -2.47 2.47
C PRO A 42 -30.20 -1.34 2.99
N THR A 43 -28.95 -1.65 3.31
CA THR A 43 -27.94 -0.68 3.76
C THR A 43 -27.23 0.03 2.61
N PHE A 44 -27.15 -0.62 1.44
CA PHE A 44 -26.62 -0.08 0.19
C PHE A 44 -27.29 -0.76 -1.01
N THR A 45 -27.09 -0.21 -2.20
CA THR A 45 -27.56 -0.79 -3.45
C THR A 45 -26.40 -1.06 -4.40
N VAL A 46 -26.37 -2.26 -4.98
CA VAL A 46 -25.47 -2.64 -6.09
C VAL A 46 -26.26 -2.44 -7.38
N ASN A 47 -25.96 -1.41 -8.15
CA ASN A 47 -26.70 -0.99 -9.33
C ASN A 47 -25.94 -1.35 -10.62
N PHE A 48 -26.41 -2.34 -11.36
CA PHE A 48 -25.88 -2.73 -12.66
C PHE A 48 -26.60 -1.99 -13.78
N LYS A 49 -25.93 -1.04 -14.40
CA LYS A 49 -26.43 -0.32 -15.59
C LYS A 49 -26.27 -1.18 -16.85
N GLU A 50 -25.23 -2.02 -16.88
CA GLU A 50 -24.97 -3.03 -17.90
C GLU A 50 -24.61 -4.37 -17.25
N THR A 51 -24.94 -5.49 -17.94
CA THR A 51 -24.54 -6.81 -17.43
C THR A 51 -23.05 -7.06 -17.62
N ILE A 52 -22.46 -7.86 -16.73
CA ILE A 52 -21.05 -8.26 -16.84
C ILE A 52 -21.00 -9.66 -17.48
N PRO A 53 -20.22 -9.86 -18.56
CA PRO A 53 -20.11 -11.16 -19.21
C PRO A 53 -19.65 -12.24 -18.24
N LEU A 54 -20.35 -13.37 -18.19
CA LEU A 54 -20.01 -14.47 -17.28
C LEU A 54 -18.57 -14.98 -17.48
N ALA A 55 -18.06 -14.93 -18.72
CA ALA A 55 -16.69 -15.32 -19.03
C ALA A 55 -15.65 -14.44 -18.32
N GLU A 56 -15.92 -13.15 -18.11
CA GLU A 56 -15.05 -12.23 -17.38
C GLU A 56 -15.11 -12.51 -15.88
N LEU A 57 -16.29 -12.71 -15.32
CA LEU A 57 -16.48 -13.08 -13.90
C LEU A 57 -15.76 -14.40 -13.56
N LEU A 58 -15.85 -15.41 -14.43
CA LEU A 58 -15.16 -16.70 -14.26
C LEU A 58 -13.63 -16.57 -14.40
N LYS A 59 -13.17 -15.59 -15.15
CA LYS A 59 -11.74 -15.30 -15.29
C LYS A 59 -11.18 -14.66 -14.02
N SER A 60 -11.84 -13.65 -13.49
CA SER A 60 -11.56 -13.01 -12.21
C SER A 60 -12.74 -12.16 -11.78
N THR A 61 -13.33 -12.49 -10.64
CA THR A 61 -14.43 -11.72 -10.07
C THR A 61 -14.00 -10.28 -9.73
N SER A 62 -12.85 -10.10 -9.06
CA SER A 62 -12.38 -8.77 -8.66
C SER A 62 -12.07 -7.89 -9.87
N LEU A 63 -11.40 -8.44 -10.89
CA LEU A 63 -11.06 -7.69 -12.10
C LEU A 63 -12.32 -7.28 -12.87
N ALA A 64 -13.28 -8.20 -13.08
CA ALA A 64 -14.50 -7.93 -13.82
C ALA A 64 -15.38 -6.88 -13.13
N LEU A 65 -15.58 -7.00 -11.81
CA LEU A 65 -16.35 -6.03 -11.03
C LEU A 65 -15.65 -4.66 -10.95
N GLY A 66 -14.34 -4.65 -10.72
CA GLY A 66 -13.56 -3.41 -10.66
C GLY A 66 -13.57 -2.66 -11.98
N GLU A 67 -13.41 -3.35 -13.11
CA GLU A 67 -13.48 -2.74 -14.44
C GLU A 67 -14.90 -2.24 -14.78
N ALA A 68 -15.94 -2.97 -14.38
CA ALA A 68 -17.32 -2.51 -14.56
C ALA A 68 -17.60 -1.25 -13.73
N TYR A 69 -17.07 -1.17 -12.50
CA TYR A 69 -17.16 0.03 -11.68
C TYR A 69 -16.42 1.22 -12.34
N MET A 70 -15.21 1.02 -12.82
CA MET A 70 -14.43 2.07 -13.52
C MET A 70 -15.15 2.61 -14.76
N ARG A 71 -15.82 1.75 -15.54
CA ARG A 71 -16.60 2.18 -16.72
C ARG A 71 -17.94 2.82 -16.38
N GLY A 72 -18.38 2.72 -15.12
CA GLY A 72 -19.71 3.17 -14.70
C GLY A 72 -20.85 2.19 -15.07
N ASP A 73 -20.54 0.96 -15.50
CA ASP A 73 -21.50 -0.12 -15.77
C ASP A 73 -22.07 -0.69 -14.47
N LEU A 74 -21.31 -0.61 -13.41
CA LEU A 74 -21.64 -0.96 -12.04
C LEU A 74 -21.50 0.28 -11.15
N ASP A 75 -22.45 0.49 -10.25
CA ASP A 75 -22.41 1.56 -9.26
C ASP A 75 -22.82 1.05 -7.87
N ILE A 76 -22.38 1.71 -6.82
CA ILE A 76 -22.79 1.47 -5.44
C ILE A 76 -23.51 2.71 -4.92
N GLU A 77 -24.82 2.59 -4.68
CA GLU A 77 -25.59 3.66 -4.04
C GLU A 77 -25.52 3.45 -2.53
N GLY A 78 -24.88 4.40 -1.82
CA GLY A 78 -24.57 4.34 -0.40
C GLY A 78 -23.09 4.55 -0.13
N ASN A 79 -22.59 3.95 0.94
CA ASN A 79 -21.17 4.04 1.30
C ASN A 79 -20.38 2.91 0.58
N LEU A 80 -19.48 3.30 -0.33
CA LEU A 80 -18.66 2.35 -1.09
C LEU A 80 -17.78 1.49 -0.18
N TYR A 81 -17.14 2.09 0.83
CA TYR A 81 -16.32 1.36 1.77
C TYR A 81 -17.13 0.30 2.54
N GLU A 82 -18.31 0.63 3.06
CA GLU A 82 -19.15 -0.31 3.80
C GLU A 82 -19.59 -1.50 2.91
N ALA A 83 -19.97 -1.23 1.66
CA ALA A 83 -20.30 -2.27 0.72
C ALA A 83 -19.10 -3.19 0.42
N LEU A 84 -17.93 -2.61 0.19
CA LEU A 84 -16.70 -3.38 -0.06
C LEU A 84 -16.25 -4.16 1.19
N ASP A 85 -16.38 -3.57 2.38
CA ASP A 85 -16.05 -4.24 3.64
C ASP A 85 -16.91 -5.49 3.85
N HIS A 86 -18.22 -5.38 3.58
CA HIS A 86 -19.11 -6.53 3.60
C HIS A 86 -18.70 -7.63 2.60
N PHE A 87 -18.41 -7.27 1.35
CA PHE A 87 -18.05 -8.26 0.33
C PHE A 87 -16.67 -8.87 0.59
N LEU A 88 -15.66 -8.05 0.92
CA LEU A 88 -14.29 -8.51 1.14
C LEU A 88 -14.12 -9.30 2.43
N GLY A 89 -14.96 -9.10 3.43
CA GLY A 89 -15.03 -9.98 4.60
C GLY A 89 -15.34 -11.44 4.25
N GLN A 90 -15.81 -11.69 3.02
CA GLN A 90 -16.17 -13.00 2.50
C GLN A 90 -15.38 -13.37 1.24
N MET A 91 -14.08 -12.99 1.21
CA MET A 91 -13.17 -13.17 0.05
C MET A 91 -13.11 -14.59 -0.51
N SER A 92 -13.35 -15.62 0.32
CA SER A 92 -13.41 -17.03 -0.14
C SER A 92 -14.50 -17.31 -1.19
N LYS A 93 -15.46 -16.40 -1.34
CA LYS A 93 -16.54 -16.50 -2.34
C LYS A 93 -16.13 -15.95 -3.72
N PHE A 94 -14.99 -15.22 -3.80
CA PHE A 94 -14.44 -14.71 -5.07
C PHE A 94 -13.60 -15.79 -5.78
N SER A 95 -13.45 -15.66 -7.07
CA SER A 95 -12.66 -16.58 -7.89
C SER A 95 -11.65 -15.84 -8.77
N THR A 96 -10.50 -16.49 -9.04
CA THR A 96 -9.47 -16.00 -9.94
C THR A 96 -8.83 -17.16 -10.69
N ASN A 97 -8.78 -17.07 -12.02
CA ASN A 97 -8.05 -18.00 -12.87
C ASN A 97 -6.69 -17.42 -13.22
N GLU A 98 -5.68 -17.71 -12.41
CA GLU A 98 -4.31 -17.19 -12.57
C GLU A 98 -3.69 -17.51 -13.93
N SER A 99 -3.97 -18.69 -14.48
CA SER A 99 -3.46 -19.11 -15.79
C SER A 99 -3.98 -18.21 -16.92
N ALA A 100 -5.26 -17.81 -16.86
CA ALA A 100 -5.85 -16.89 -17.83
C ALA A 100 -5.33 -15.44 -17.68
N LEU A 101 -4.78 -15.10 -16.52
CA LEU A 101 -4.29 -13.76 -16.17
C LEU A 101 -2.77 -13.68 -16.07
N LYS A 102 -2.03 -14.64 -16.62
CA LYS A 102 -0.58 -14.78 -16.47
C LYS A 102 0.22 -13.48 -16.70
N LYS A 103 -0.15 -12.66 -17.68
CA LYS A 103 0.53 -11.40 -17.97
C LYS A 103 0.34 -10.33 -16.90
N ILE A 104 -0.78 -10.37 -16.16
CA ILE A 104 -1.11 -9.44 -15.07
C ILE A 104 -0.50 -9.94 -13.77
N MET A 105 -0.62 -11.24 -13.51
CA MET A 105 -0.25 -11.86 -12.22
C MET A 105 1.26 -12.01 -12.03
N PHE A 106 2.01 -12.19 -13.12
CA PHE A 106 3.44 -12.50 -13.11
C PHE A 106 4.19 -11.53 -13.99
N SER A 107 4.60 -10.38 -13.41
CA SER A 107 5.49 -9.42 -14.08
C SER A 107 6.96 -9.77 -13.85
N SER A 108 7.84 -9.22 -14.69
CA SER A 108 9.28 -9.38 -14.56
C SER A 108 9.81 -8.56 -13.38
N THR A 109 10.61 -9.17 -12.52
CA THR A 109 11.30 -8.53 -11.38
C THR A 109 12.64 -7.90 -11.75
N SER A 110 12.93 -7.72 -13.05
CA SER A 110 14.16 -7.07 -13.52
C SER A 110 14.24 -5.60 -13.07
N LYS A 111 15.46 -5.10 -12.81
CA LYS A 111 15.71 -3.71 -12.39
C LYS A 111 14.97 -2.69 -13.27
N LYS A 112 15.10 -2.82 -14.61
CA LYS A 112 14.47 -1.91 -15.58
C LYS A 112 12.94 -1.94 -15.51
N ASN A 113 12.35 -3.11 -15.25
CA ASN A 113 10.90 -3.23 -15.19
C ASN A 113 10.36 -2.64 -13.89
N GLN A 114 11.01 -2.90 -12.77
CA GLN A 114 10.65 -2.32 -11.47
C GLN A 114 10.80 -0.80 -11.44
N GLU A 115 11.89 -0.25 -12.02
CA GLU A 115 12.05 1.19 -12.19
C GLU A 115 10.88 1.80 -12.97
N LYS A 116 10.48 1.18 -14.09
CA LYS A 116 9.33 1.63 -14.89
C LYS A 116 8.01 1.56 -14.10
N GLU A 117 7.79 0.49 -13.34
CA GLU A 117 6.57 0.28 -12.55
C GLU A 117 6.46 1.32 -11.43
N VAL A 118 7.56 1.55 -10.68
CA VAL A 118 7.63 2.58 -9.64
C VAL A 118 7.41 3.98 -10.25
N THR A 119 8.13 4.32 -11.32
CA THR A 119 8.00 5.61 -12.00
C THR A 119 6.55 5.82 -12.48
N SER A 120 5.92 4.83 -13.09
CA SER A 120 4.55 4.99 -13.61
C SER A 120 3.50 5.21 -12.49
N HIS A 121 3.74 4.70 -11.30
CA HIS A 121 2.84 4.88 -10.18
C HIS A 121 3.07 6.21 -9.44
N TYR A 122 4.34 6.56 -9.16
CA TYR A 122 4.64 7.73 -8.34
C TYR A 122 4.79 9.05 -9.14
N ASP A 123 4.99 8.98 -10.45
CA ASP A 123 5.12 10.16 -11.31
C ASP A 123 3.77 10.63 -11.91
N ILE A 124 2.63 10.28 -11.26
CA ILE A 124 1.29 10.84 -11.57
C ILE A 124 1.27 12.36 -11.33
N GLY A 125 2.16 12.87 -10.49
CA GLY A 125 2.38 14.28 -10.22
C GLY A 125 2.13 14.67 -8.76
N ASN A 126 3.04 15.47 -8.20
CA ASN A 126 2.96 15.93 -6.81
C ASN A 126 1.66 16.68 -6.49
N ASP A 127 1.09 17.40 -7.48
CA ASP A 127 -0.13 18.19 -7.27
C ASP A 127 -1.35 17.30 -7.01
N PHE A 128 -1.40 16.10 -7.61
CA PHE A 128 -2.44 15.12 -7.28
C PHE A 128 -2.26 14.55 -5.87
N TYR A 129 -1.04 14.13 -5.51
CA TYR A 129 -0.76 13.59 -4.18
C TYR A 129 -1.09 14.57 -3.05
N LYS A 130 -0.86 15.88 -3.25
CA LYS A 130 -1.21 16.93 -2.29
C LYS A 130 -2.70 17.09 -2.02
N LEU A 131 -3.56 16.59 -2.90
CA LEU A 131 -5.02 16.72 -2.72
C LEU A 131 -5.56 15.76 -1.65
N TRP A 132 -4.90 14.62 -1.44
CA TRP A 132 -5.43 13.58 -0.57
C TRP A 132 -4.41 13.08 0.49
N LEU A 133 -3.10 13.25 0.31
CA LEU A 133 -2.13 13.13 1.40
C LEU A 133 -2.23 14.35 2.34
N ASP A 134 -1.55 14.23 3.48
CA ASP A 134 -1.32 15.35 4.41
C ASP A 134 -0.05 16.15 4.04
N GLU A 135 0.26 17.18 4.83
CA GLU A 135 1.39 18.09 4.60
C GLU A 135 2.75 17.38 4.64
N THR A 136 2.85 16.24 5.32
CA THR A 136 4.09 15.44 5.35
C THR A 136 4.38 14.79 4.01
N MET A 137 3.37 14.62 3.16
CA MET A 137 3.43 13.86 1.91
C MET A 137 3.82 12.39 2.17
N SER A 138 3.38 11.81 3.28
CA SER A 138 3.68 10.40 3.62
C SER A 138 2.66 9.47 2.96
N TYR A 139 3.08 8.78 1.89
CA TYR A 139 2.26 7.75 1.24
C TYR A 139 2.51 6.37 1.85
N SER A 140 2.24 6.26 3.15
CA SER A 140 2.37 5.04 3.95
C SER A 140 1.48 5.13 5.18
N CYS A 141 1.30 4.03 5.89
CA CYS A 141 0.45 3.94 7.08
C CYS A 141 0.82 4.97 8.14
N GLY A 142 -0.15 5.73 8.65
CA GLY A 142 -0.02 6.55 9.84
C GLY A 142 -0.08 5.73 11.13
N TYR A 143 0.22 6.34 12.28
CA TYR A 143 0.13 5.72 13.61
C TYR A 143 -0.79 6.55 14.51
N PHE A 144 -2.01 6.10 14.72
CA PHE A 144 -3.03 6.79 15.50
C PHE A 144 -2.88 6.42 16.97
N ILE A 145 -2.39 7.34 17.79
CA ILE A 145 -2.29 7.15 19.25
C ILE A 145 -3.67 7.34 19.87
N HIS A 146 -4.44 8.31 19.37
CA HIS A 146 -5.79 8.59 19.79
C HIS A 146 -6.77 8.41 18.61
N ASP A 147 -8.01 8.09 18.92
CA ASP A 147 -9.03 7.86 17.88
C ASP A 147 -9.36 9.12 17.06
N ASP A 148 -9.17 10.28 17.63
CA ASP A 148 -9.41 11.59 17.01
C ASP A 148 -8.16 12.25 16.39
N ASP A 149 -7.02 11.54 16.37
CA ASP A 149 -5.81 12.02 15.68
C ASP A 149 -6.14 12.32 14.22
N SER A 150 -5.73 13.51 13.75
CA SER A 150 -5.76 13.85 12.33
C SER A 150 -4.78 12.99 11.54
N LEU A 151 -4.94 12.92 10.22
CA LEU A 151 -3.99 12.23 9.34
C LEU A 151 -2.56 12.77 9.53
N TYR A 152 -2.40 14.11 9.58
CA TYR A 152 -1.13 14.76 9.85
C TYR A 152 -0.52 14.29 11.18
N GLN A 153 -1.32 14.31 12.27
CA GLN A 153 -0.83 13.85 13.57
C GLN A 153 -0.42 12.38 13.53
N ALA A 154 -1.20 11.52 12.87
CA ALA A 154 -0.88 10.11 12.72
C ALA A 154 0.43 9.88 11.94
N GLN A 155 0.71 10.70 10.92
CA GLN A 155 1.97 10.61 10.16
C GLN A 155 3.16 11.12 11.00
N VAL A 156 2.99 12.19 11.76
CA VAL A 156 4.01 12.66 12.72
C VAL A 156 4.28 11.58 13.77
N ASN A 157 3.23 11.02 14.38
CA ASN A 157 3.34 9.94 15.36
C ASN A 157 4.10 8.72 14.79
N LYS A 158 3.78 8.32 13.55
CA LYS A 158 4.45 7.21 12.87
C LYS A 158 5.95 7.45 12.74
N VAL A 159 6.34 8.65 12.29
CA VAL A 159 7.76 9.00 12.14
C VAL A 159 8.44 9.03 13.50
N ASP A 160 7.88 9.69 14.49
CA ASP A 160 8.43 9.72 15.85
C ASP A 160 8.62 8.33 16.43
N TYR A 161 7.66 7.45 16.22
CA TYR A 161 7.71 6.07 16.70
C TYR A 161 8.82 5.27 16.01
N ILE A 162 8.96 5.40 14.70
CA ILE A 162 10.06 4.78 13.94
C ILE A 162 11.43 5.30 14.44
N LEU A 163 11.59 6.61 14.59
CA LEU A 163 12.85 7.20 15.03
C LEU A 163 13.22 6.78 16.46
N LYS A 164 12.23 6.65 17.37
CA LYS A 164 12.44 6.09 18.70
C LYS A 164 12.89 4.63 18.63
N LYS A 165 12.21 3.79 17.83
CA LYS A 165 12.59 2.38 17.64
C LYS A 165 14.04 2.25 17.15
N LEU A 166 14.48 3.11 16.24
CA LEU A 166 15.84 3.11 15.71
C LEU A 166 16.92 3.53 16.74
N HIS A 167 16.52 4.00 17.94
CA HIS A 167 17.44 4.38 19.00
C HIS A 167 18.55 5.30 18.50
N LEU A 168 18.12 6.44 17.90
CA LEU A 168 19.02 7.39 17.26
C LEU A 168 19.77 8.24 18.29
N GLU A 169 21.05 8.51 18.00
CA GLU A 169 21.92 9.42 18.73
C GLU A 169 22.55 10.45 17.79
N GLU A 170 22.93 11.60 18.32
CA GLU A 170 23.56 12.68 17.54
C GLU A 170 24.80 12.19 16.79
N GLY A 171 24.91 12.54 15.52
CA GLY A 171 26.05 12.18 14.67
C GLY A 171 25.96 10.80 14.04
N MET A 172 24.95 9.97 14.38
CA MET A 172 24.73 8.69 13.70
C MET A 172 24.37 8.90 12.23
N SER A 173 24.72 7.90 11.40
CA SER A 173 24.32 7.83 10.00
C SER A 173 23.06 6.97 9.83
N LEU A 174 22.07 7.49 9.10
CA LEU A 174 20.78 6.85 8.82
C LEU A 174 20.56 6.73 7.31
N LEU A 175 20.28 5.52 6.83
CA LEU A 175 19.82 5.26 5.46
C LEU A 175 18.30 5.04 5.44
N ASP A 176 17.60 5.73 4.53
CA ASP A 176 16.19 5.48 4.23
C ASP A 176 16.04 4.94 2.80
N ILE A 177 15.65 3.67 2.67
CA ILE A 177 15.49 3.00 1.39
C ILE A 177 14.04 3.13 0.93
N GLY A 178 13.81 3.93 -0.11
CA GLY A 178 12.48 4.36 -0.55
C GLY A 178 12.00 5.56 0.26
N CYS A 179 12.82 6.61 0.33
CA CYS A 179 12.64 7.75 1.23
C CYS A 179 11.44 8.65 0.93
N GLY A 180 10.70 8.41 -0.17
CA GLY A 180 9.58 9.26 -0.56
C GLY A 180 10.00 10.72 -0.70
N TRP A 181 9.16 11.63 -0.21
CA TRP A 181 9.44 13.09 -0.20
C TRP A 181 10.27 13.54 1.01
N GLY A 182 10.86 12.60 1.78
CA GLY A 182 11.92 12.84 2.75
C GLY A 182 11.48 13.24 4.15
N PHE A 183 10.19 13.19 4.49
CA PHE A 183 9.71 13.66 5.80
C PHE A 183 10.38 12.95 6.98
N LEU A 184 10.57 11.62 6.91
CA LEU A 184 11.23 10.85 7.96
C LEU A 184 12.66 11.33 8.21
N LEU A 185 13.47 11.51 7.16
CA LEU A 185 14.85 11.97 7.29
C LEU A 185 14.94 13.43 7.76
N ILE A 186 14.02 14.29 7.32
CA ILE A 186 13.94 15.69 7.79
C ILE A 186 13.72 15.73 9.31
N GLU A 187 12.76 14.96 9.81
CA GLU A 187 12.48 14.89 11.25
C GLU A 187 13.65 14.25 12.04
N ALA A 188 14.29 13.23 11.47
CA ALA A 188 15.47 12.62 12.06
C ALA A 188 16.64 13.63 12.22
N ALA A 189 16.94 14.40 11.16
CA ALA A 189 17.97 15.42 11.20
C ALA A 189 17.66 16.55 12.20
N LYS A 190 16.40 17.02 12.22
CA LYS A 190 15.98 18.08 13.14
C LYS A 190 16.02 17.67 14.60
N LYS A 191 15.49 16.48 14.92
CA LYS A 191 15.30 16.03 16.31
C LYS A 191 16.54 15.37 16.90
N TYR A 192 17.28 14.62 16.10
CA TYR A 192 18.40 13.80 16.56
C TYR A 192 19.77 14.23 16.03
N LYS A 193 19.84 15.20 15.11
CA LYS A 193 21.11 15.67 14.51
C LYS A 193 21.90 14.53 13.83
N VAL A 194 21.19 13.60 13.19
CA VAL A 194 21.77 12.50 12.44
C VAL A 194 22.10 12.92 11.00
N HIS A 195 23.05 12.23 10.38
CA HIS A 195 23.34 12.37 8.96
C HIS A 195 22.52 11.36 8.16
N GLY A 196 21.51 11.82 7.44
CA GLY A 196 20.59 10.99 6.68
C GLY A 196 20.92 10.92 5.20
N THR A 197 20.85 9.71 4.64
CA THR A 197 20.88 9.48 3.18
C THR A 197 19.59 8.83 2.77
N GLY A 198 18.85 9.45 1.85
CA GLY A 198 17.65 8.87 1.24
C GLY A 198 17.92 8.36 -0.16
N ILE A 199 17.38 7.21 -0.52
CA ILE A 199 17.39 6.74 -1.91
C ILE A 199 15.97 6.53 -2.42
N THR A 200 15.73 6.86 -3.68
CA THR A 200 14.46 6.68 -4.38
C THR A 200 14.69 6.43 -5.87
N LEU A 201 13.72 5.81 -6.55
CA LEU A 201 13.69 5.66 -8.01
C LEU A 201 12.82 6.71 -8.70
N SER A 202 12.00 7.48 -7.96
CA SER A 202 11.12 8.51 -8.51
C SER A 202 11.87 9.85 -8.65
N HIS A 203 11.87 10.40 -9.86
CA HIS A 203 12.41 11.73 -10.13
C HIS A 203 11.63 12.84 -9.42
N GLU A 204 10.32 12.70 -9.32
CA GLU A 204 9.44 13.64 -8.61
C GLU A 204 9.78 13.72 -7.13
N GLN A 205 9.92 12.56 -6.46
CA GLN A 205 10.29 12.49 -5.05
C GLN A 205 11.70 13.04 -4.81
N TYR A 206 12.65 12.65 -5.64
CA TYR A 206 14.03 13.12 -5.57
C TYR A 206 14.12 14.65 -5.66
N THR A 207 13.48 15.23 -6.66
CA THR A 207 13.52 16.69 -6.89
C THR A 207 12.87 17.47 -5.77
N GLU A 208 11.70 17.02 -5.32
CA GLU A 208 11.00 17.69 -4.21
C GLU A 208 11.76 17.52 -2.89
N PHE A 209 12.35 16.36 -2.62
CA PHE A 209 13.13 16.17 -1.40
C PHE A 209 14.41 17.03 -1.39
N GLN A 210 15.14 17.13 -2.50
CA GLN A 210 16.27 18.07 -2.63
C GLN A 210 15.85 19.51 -2.32
N LYS A 211 14.69 19.92 -2.87
CA LYS A 211 14.16 21.25 -2.59
C LYS A 211 13.86 21.44 -1.09
N ARG A 212 13.19 20.47 -0.45
CA ARG A 212 12.89 20.52 0.99
C ARG A 212 14.15 20.57 1.86
N ILE A 213 15.21 19.85 1.52
CA ILE A 213 16.51 19.91 2.21
C ILE A 213 17.03 21.34 2.17
N LYS A 214 17.07 21.97 1.00
CA LYS A 214 17.56 23.33 0.81
C LYS A 214 16.67 24.38 1.50
N ASP A 215 15.35 24.28 1.33
CA ASP A 215 14.40 25.24 1.91
C ASP A 215 14.44 25.23 3.44
N GLN A 216 14.91 24.15 4.07
CA GLN A 216 15.00 23.99 5.51
C GLN A 216 16.42 24.10 6.06
N GLY A 217 17.42 24.37 5.19
CA GLY A 217 18.81 24.54 5.61
C GLY A 217 19.41 23.26 6.21
N LEU A 218 19.11 22.09 5.63
CA LEU A 218 19.54 20.79 6.13
C LEU A 218 20.61 20.13 5.28
N GLU A 219 21.29 20.89 4.38
CA GLU A 219 22.29 20.38 3.44
C GLU A 219 23.51 19.75 4.13
N ASP A 220 23.84 20.20 5.35
CA ASP A 220 24.92 19.62 6.14
C ASP A 220 24.55 18.27 6.78
N TYR A 221 23.27 17.93 6.83
CA TYR A 221 22.76 16.71 7.47
C TYR A 221 22.20 15.70 6.49
N LEU A 222 21.60 16.15 5.39
CA LEU A 222 20.80 15.28 4.52
C LEU A 222 21.31 15.27 3.09
N THR A 223 21.32 14.08 2.50
CA THR A 223 21.50 13.86 1.07
C THR A 223 20.38 12.97 0.54
N VAL A 224 20.04 13.14 -0.74
CA VAL A 224 19.13 12.25 -1.45
C VAL A 224 19.75 11.84 -2.78
N GLU A 225 19.61 10.57 -3.14
CA GLU A 225 20.17 10.00 -4.36
C GLU A 225 19.08 9.29 -5.18
N LEU A 226 19.14 9.48 -6.49
CA LEU A 226 18.33 8.71 -7.43
C LEU A 226 19.04 7.38 -7.65
N MET A 227 18.72 6.37 -6.82
CA MET A 227 19.46 5.12 -6.74
C MET A 227 18.56 3.93 -6.48
N ASP A 228 18.87 2.80 -7.13
CA ASP A 228 18.29 1.50 -6.83
C ASP A 228 19.03 0.85 -5.65
N TYR A 229 18.31 0.23 -4.70
CA TYR A 229 18.92 -0.43 -3.53
C TYR A 229 19.98 -1.47 -3.91
N ARG A 230 19.87 -2.10 -5.10
CA ARG A 230 20.84 -3.08 -5.63
C ARG A 230 22.21 -2.47 -5.96
N ASP A 231 22.28 -1.15 -6.04
CA ASP A 231 23.53 -0.43 -6.25
C ASP A 231 24.23 -0.04 -4.93
N LEU A 232 23.53 -0.07 -3.80
CA LEU A 232 24.10 0.25 -2.47
C LEU A 232 25.41 -0.48 -2.18
N PRO A 233 25.57 -1.79 -2.42
CA PRO A 233 26.82 -2.50 -2.16
C PRO A 233 28.02 -2.06 -3.03
N LYS A 234 27.78 -1.30 -4.10
CA LYS A 234 28.84 -0.75 -4.97
C LYS A 234 29.51 0.49 -4.39
N HIS A 235 28.86 1.10 -3.42
CA HIS A 235 29.34 2.25 -2.68
C HIS A 235 29.89 1.77 -1.32
N ASN A 236 30.94 2.39 -0.83
CA ASN A 236 31.54 2.03 0.46
C ASN A 236 30.74 2.64 1.64
N TYR A 237 29.42 2.53 1.61
CA TYR A 237 28.56 3.03 2.67
C TYR A 237 28.59 2.12 3.90
N GLN A 238 28.57 2.76 5.08
CA GLN A 238 28.42 2.09 6.37
C GLN A 238 27.49 2.94 7.26
N PHE A 239 26.29 2.47 7.48
CA PHE A 239 25.27 3.19 8.25
C PHE A 239 25.12 2.59 9.65
N ASP A 240 24.89 3.44 10.64
CA ASP A 240 24.54 3.01 12.00
C ASP A 240 23.12 2.47 12.07
N ARG A 241 22.23 3.02 11.25
CA ARG A 241 20.79 2.69 11.19
C ARG A 241 20.30 2.64 9.74
N VAL A 242 19.38 1.72 9.49
CA VAL A 242 18.65 1.64 8.20
C VAL A 242 17.16 1.60 8.48
N VAL A 243 16.38 2.23 7.62
CA VAL A 243 14.93 2.17 7.61
C VAL A 243 14.41 1.96 6.20
N SER A 244 13.32 1.24 6.05
CA SER A 244 12.57 1.15 4.80
C SER A 244 11.08 1.05 5.10
N VAL A 245 10.28 1.93 4.51
CA VAL A 245 8.85 2.08 4.78
C VAL A 245 8.06 1.98 3.48
N GLY A 246 7.27 0.89 3.30
CA GLY A 246 6.39 0.73 2.14
C GLY A 246 7.13 0.56 0.81
N MET A 247 8.32 -0.04 0.82
CA MET A 247 9.14 -0.26 -0.36
C MET A 247 9.26 -1.74 -0.74
N LEU A 248 9.18 -2.65 0.24
CA LEU A 248 9.38 -4.08 0.04
C LEU A 248 8.36 -4.68 -0.95
N GLU A 249 7.18 -4.10 -1.03
CA GLU A 249 6.09 -4.46 -1.94
C GLU A 249 6.50 -4.32 -3.43
N HIS A 250 7.48 -3.47 -3.72
CA HIS A 250 8.02 -3.24 -5.08
C HIS A 250 9.26 -4.09 -5.38
N VAL A 251 9.82 -4.77 -4.39
CA VAL A 251 11.05 -5.61 -4.55
C VAL A 251 10.77 -6.87 -5.35
N GLY A 252 9.60 -7.48 -5.15
CA GLY A 252 9.23 -8.75 -5.76
C GLY A 252 9.85 -9.95 -5.05
N ARG A 253 9.09 -11.08 -5.02
CA ARG A 253 9.40 -12.26 -4.19
C ARG A 253 10.79 -12.84 -4.46
N ASP A 254 11.21 -12.88 -5.71
CA ASP A 254 12.51 -13.43 -6.11
C ASP A 254 13.71 -12.60 -5.64
N ASN A 255 13.47 -11.38 -5.19
CA ASN A 255 14.53 -10.44 -4.79
C ASN A 255 14.54 -10.13 -3.28
N TYR A 256 13.68 -10.73 -2.45
CA TYR A 256 13.66 -10.43 -1.01
C TYR A 256 15.00 -10.73 -0.34
N GLN A 257 15.63 -11.87 -0.65
CA GLN A 257 16.97 -12.17 -0.14
C GLN A 257 17.99 -11.13 -0.61
N LEU A 258 18.01 -10.81 -1.90
CA LEU A 258 18.94 -9.80 -2.45
C LEU A 258 18.76 -8.43 -1.79
N PHE A 259 17.51 -8.06 -1.44
CA PHE A 259 17.23 -6.82 -0.72
C PHE A 259 17.87 -6.83 0.67
N LEU A 260 17.69 -7.91 1.43
CA LEU A 260 18.28 -8.05 2.77
C LEU A 260 19.81 -8.15 2.70
N ASP A 261 20.39 -8.89 1.72
CA ASP A 261 21.83 -8.92 1.46
C ASP A 261 22.40 -7.52 1.22
N CYS A 262 21.67 -6.66 0.48
CA CYS A 262 22.11 -5.28 0.23
C CYS A 262 22.11 -4.43 1.51
N VAL A 263 21.08 -4.59 2.34
CA VAL A 263 20.97 -3.92 3.65
C VAL A 263 22.09 -4.41 4.58
N GLU A 264 22.31 -5.72 4.65
CA GLU A 264 23.37 -6.32 5.48
C GLU A 264 24.73 -5.72 5.16
N LYS A 265 25.07 -5.57 3.88
CA LYS A 265 26.37 -5.03 3.44
C LYS A 265 26.61 -3.58 3.86
N VAL A 266 25.58 -2.77 3.92
CA VAL A 266 25.72 -1.34 4.24
C VAL A 266 25.41 -0.98 5.70
N LEU A 267 24.84 -1.91 6.47
CA LEU A 267 24.58 -1.74 7.90
C LEU A 267 25.81 -2.17 8.70
N LYS A 268 26.24 -1.35 9.64
CA LYS A 268 27.34 -1.69 10.58
C LYS A 268 26.96 -2.88 11.46
N PRO A 269 27.91 -3.72 11.90
CA PRO A 269 27.67 -4.75 12.91
C PRO A 269 27.01 -4.15 14.18
N GLY A 270 25.95 -4.79 14.70
CA GLY A 270 25.14 -4.27 15.81
C GLY A 270 24.22 -3.12 15.45
N GLY A 271 24.25 -2.64 14.21
CA GLY A 271 23.34 -1.60 13.72
C GLY A 271 21.87 -2.08 13.70
N LEU A 272 20.93 -1.14 13.77
CA LEU A 272 19.50 -1.43 13.74
C LEU A 272 18.92 -1.20 12.33
N PHE A 273 18.07 -2.12 11.93
CA PHE A 273 17.23 -1.99 10.75
C PHE A 273 15.74 -2.09 11.13
N LEU A 274 14.94 -1.12 10.68
CA LEU A 274 13.50 -1.16 10.79
C LEU A 274 12.89 -1.33 9.40
N LEU A 275 12.11 -2.39 9.24
CA LEU A 275 11.38 -2.71 8.02
C LEU A 275 9.89 -2.62 8.28
N HIS A 276 9.21 -1.71 7.54
CA HIS A 276 7.76 -1.47 7.60
C HIS A 276 7.16 -1.82 6.25
N PHE A 277 6.29 -2.84 6.19
CA PHE A 277 5.79 -3.36 4.93
C PHE A 277 4.42 -4.02 5.07
N ILE A 278 3.66 -4.01 3.96
CA ILE A 278 2.41 -4.76 3.85
C ILE A 278 2.76 -6.26 3.75
N SER A 279 2.03 -7.07 4.51
CA SER A 279 2.21 -8.51 4.53
C SER A 279 0.89 -9.25 4.42
N ALA A 280 0.95 -10.54 4.19
CA ALA A 280 -0.19 -11.43 4.24
C ALA A 280 0.06 -12.58 5.23
N LEU A 281 -1.02 -13.22 5.69
CA LEU A 281 -0.91 -14.41 6.55
C LEU A 281 -0.21 -15.57 5.84
N LYS A 282 -0.44 -15.70 4.53
CA LYS A 282 0.17 -16.71 3.65
C LYS A 282 0.54 -16.08 2.31
N GLU A 283 1.48 -16.72 1.62
CA GLU A 283 1.86 -16.34 0.27
C GLU A 283 0.66 -16.45 -0.67
N HIS A 284 0.45 -15.41 -1.48
CA HIS A 284 -0.56 -15.38 -2.52
C HIS A 284 -0.09 -14.53 -3.71
N PRO A 285 -0.67 -14.73 -4.89
CA PRO A 285 -0.22 -14.03 -6.09
C PRO A 285 -0.64 -12.55 -6.15
N GLY A 286 -1.47 -12.10 -5.21
CA GLY A 286 -2.06 -10.76 -5.21
C GLY A 286 -3.38 -10.66 -5.96
N ASP A 287 -4.04 -9.52 -5.89
CA ASP A 287 -5.29 -9.25 -6.60
C ASP A 287 -5.02 -8.79 -8.04
N PRO A 288 -5.71 -9.34 -9.07
CA PRO A 288 -5.48 -8.98 -10.46
C PRO A 288 -5.83 -7.53 -10.82
N TRP A 289 -6.85 -6.96 -10.20
CA TRP A 289 -7.26 -5.59 -10.45
C TRP A 289 -6.23 -4.60 -9.90
N ILE A 290 -5.77 -4.82 -8.66
CA ILE A 290 -4.68 -4.03 -8.03
C ILE A 290 -3.40 -4.09 -8.88
N LYS A 291 -3.02 -5.29 -9.34
CA LYS A 291 -1.83 -5.46 -10.20
C LYS A 291 -1.95 -4.80 -11.57
N LYS A 292 -3.16 -4.74 -12.11
CA LYS A 292 -3.38 -4.13 -13.43
C LYS A 292 -3.38 -2.61 -13.39
N TYR A 293 -3.99 -2.02 -12.36
CA TYR A 293 -4.33 -0.59 -12.35
C TYR A 293 -3.57 0.23 -11.33
N ILE A 294 -3.14 -0.34 -10.20
CA ILE A 294 -2.57 0.42 -9.09
C ILE A 294 -1.08 0.11 -8.92
N PHE A 295 -0.72 -1.16 -8.66
CA PHE A 295 0.66 -1.57 -8.40
C PHE A 295 1.09 -2.69 -9.37
N PRO A 296 1.41 -2.36 -10.64
CA PRO A 296 1.99 -3.33 -11.55
C PRO A 296 3.25 -3.94 -10.92
N GLY A 297 3.39 -5.28 -10.97
CA GLY A 297 4.52 -5.96 -10.34
C GLY A 297 4.51 -6.04 -8.83
N GLY A 298 3.64 -5.32 -8.14
CA GLY A 298 3.52 -5.33 -6.69
C GLY A 298 3.31 -6.74 -6.13
N THR A 299 3.99 -7.06 -5.03
CA THR A 299 3.90 -8.37 -4.37
C THR A 299 3.81 -8.16 -2.87
N VAL A 300 2.83 -8.80 -2.26
CA VAL A 300 2.68 -8.80 -0.80
C VAL A 300 3.34 -10.07 -0.25
N PRO A 301 4.43 -9.96 0.53
CA PRO A 301 5.05 -11.11 1.18
C PRO A 301 4.22 -11.62 2.34
N SER A 302 4.45 -12.87 2.75
CA SER A 302 4.04 -13.30 4.09
C SER A 302 5.10 -12.89 5.13
N LEU A 303 4.68 -12.72 6.37
CA LEU A 303 5.62 -12.42 7.46
C LEU A 303 6.69 -13.52 7.58
N ARG A 304 6.31 -14.79 7.46
CA ARG A 304 7.24 -15.92 7.57
C ARG A 304 8.30 -15.96 6.45
N GLU A 305 7.97 -15.50 5.21
CA GLU A 305 8.96 -15.39 4.13
C GLU A 305 10.07 -14.43 4.52
N ILE A 306 9.70 -13.26 5.04
CA ILE A 306 10.69 -12.23 5.41
C ILE A 306 11.53 -12.68 6.61
N LEU A 307 10.92 -13.28 7.63
CA LEU A 307 11.66 -13.82 8.78
C LEU A 307 12.63 -14.93 8.38
N ASN A 308 12.27 -15.77 7.39
CA ASN A 308 13.17 -16.79 6.87
C ASN A 308 14.40 -16.17 6.18
N HIS A 309 14.19 -15.17 5.32
CA HIS A 309 15.29 -14.48 4.65
C HIS A 309 16.19 -13.70 5.62
N MET A 310 15.59 -13.08 6.66
CA MET A 310 16.35 -12.40 7.71
C MET A 310 17.34 -13.31 8.44
N ALA A 311 16.95 -14.56 8.68
CA ALA A 311 17.80 -15.53 9.35
C ALA A 311 19.07 -15.88 8.55
N GLU A 312 18.97 -15.91 7.20
CA GLU A 312 20.11 -16.19 6.31
C GLU A 312 21.17 -15.06 6.36
N ASP A 313 20.75 -13.80 6.64
CA ASP A 313 21.62 -12.62 6.70
C ASP A 313 22.02 -12.24 8.13
N ASN A 314 21.87 -13.14 9.09
CA ASN A 314 22.21 -12.89 10.49
C ASN A 314 21.50 -11.65 11.11
N PHE A 315 20.28 -11.38 10.68
CA PHE A 315 19.41 -10.39 11.31
C PHE A 315 18.67 -10.99 12.50
N HIS A 316 18.90 -10.46 13.69
CA HIS A 316 18.22 -10.84 14.92
C HIS A 316 16.98 -9.96 15.12
N THR A 317 15.81 -10.58 15.15
CA THR A 317 14.54 -9.88 15.41
C THR A 317 14.47 -9.40 16.85
N LEU A 318 14.23 -8.11 17.06
CA LEU A 318 14.02 -7.50 18.38
C LEU A 318 12.53 -7.32 18.68
N ASP A 319 11.76 -6.86 17.70
CA ASP A 319 10.32 -6.63 17.84
C ASP A 319 9.58 -6.80 16.52
N ILE A 320 8.34 -7.24 16.61
CA ILE A 320 7.40 -7.30 15.49
C ILE A 320 6.08 -6.71 15.96
N GLU A 321 5.57 -5.72 15.24
CA GLU A 321 4.31 -5.05 15.54
C GLU A 321 3.39 -5.06 14.33
N ASN A 322 2.10 -5.40 14.54
CA ASN A 322 1.07 -5.35 13.51
C ASN A 322 0.31 -4.03 13.59
N LEU A 323 0.27 -3.30 12.47
CA LEU A 323 -0.36 -1.98 12.34
C LEU A 323 -1.57 -2.00 11.39
N ARG A 324 -2.17 -3.15 11.16
CA ARG A 324 -3.25 -3.35 10.19
C ARG A 324 -4.39 -2.33 10.31
N LEU A 325 -4.92 -2.13 11.51
CA LEU A 325 -6.03 -1.20 11.73
C LEU A 325 -5.63 0.27 11.58
N HIS A 326 -4.38 0.60 11.82
CA HIS A 326 -3.85 1.94 11.50
C HIS A 326 -3.88 2.21 9.99
N TYR A 327 -3.60 1.18 9.17
CA TYR A 327 -3.65 1.37 7.72
C TYR A 327 -5.08 1.45 7.19
N ASN A 328 -6.01 0.64 7.73
CA ASN A 328 -7.43 0.83 7.44
C ASN A 328 -7.85 2.29 7.67
N LYS A 329 -7.55 2.83 8.85
CA LYS A 329 -7.89 4.21 9.21
C LYS A 329 -7.18 5.25 8.33
N THR A 330 -5.90 5.05 8.00
CA THR A 330 -5.13 5.91 7.10
C THR A 330 -5.79 6.00 5.72
N LEU A 331 -6.17 4.85 5.14
CA LEU A 331 -6.83 4.77 3.83
C LEU A 331 -8.20 5.46 3.82
N LEU A 332 -8.96 5.36 4.91
CA LEU A 332 -10.23 6.08 5.06
C LEU A 332 -10.02 7.61 5.12
N HIS A 333 -8.95 8.08 5.75
CA HIS A 333 -8.59 9.51 5.70
C HIS A 333 -8.21 9.94 4.28
N TRP A 334 -7.44 9.13 3.55
CA TRP A 334 -7.09 9.44 2.16
C TRP A 334 -8.32 9.46 1.25
N GLU A 335 -9.23 8.49 1.39
CA GLU A 335 -10.50 8.45 0.63
C GLU A 335 -11.33 9.72 0.92
N LYS A 336 -11.48 10.08 2.18
CA LYS A 336 -12.19 11.30 2.59
C LYS A 336 -11.58 12.55 1.97
N ASN A 337 -10.25 12.71 2.04
CA ASN A 337 -9.55 13.86 1.49
C ASN A 337 -9.69 13.93 -0.04
N SER A 338 -9.57 12.81 -0.76
CA SER A 338 -9.79 12.73 -2.21
C SER A 338 -11.21 13.15 -2.56
N ARG A 339 -12.22 12.61 -1.88
CA ARG A 339 -13.62 12.98 -2.09
C ARG A 339 -13.90 14.48 -1.82
N GLU A 340 -13.28 15.05 -0.78
CA GLU A 340 -13.40 16.49 -0.48
C GLU A 340 -12.74 17.37 -1.54
N ASN A 341 -11.74 16.86 -2.27
CA ASN A 341 -11.05 17.56 -3.35
C ASN A 341 -11.46 17.10 -4.76
N ILE A 342 -12.53 16.31 -4.90
CA ILE A 342 -12.95 15.69 -6.17
C ILE A 342 -13.11 16.67 -7.33
N GLU A 343 -13.58 17.91 -7.08
CA GLU A 343 -13.73 18.91 -8.13
C GLU A 343 -12.39 19.39 -8.70
N LYS A 344 -11.32 19.36 -7.91
CA LYS A 344 -9.97 19.64 -8.39
C LYS A 344 -9.43 18.43 -9.16
N GLU A 345 -9.64 17.23 -8.65
CA GLU A 345 -9.21 15.99 -9.29
C GLU A 345 -9.86 15.82 -10.69
N LYS A 346 -11.14 16.21 -10.86
CA LYS A 346 -11.84 16.24 -12.15
C LYS A 346 -11.18 17.15 -13.18
N THR A 347 -10.40 18.14 -12.77
CA THR A 347 -9.65 18.99 -13.71
C THR A 347 -8.38 18.30 -14.21
N MET A 348 -7.93 17.24 -13.56
CA MET A 348 -6.67 16.54 -13.83
C MET A 348 -6.88 15.19 -14.52
N PHE A 349 -7.99 14.52 -14.22
CA PHE A 349 -8.23 13.14 -14.65
C PHE A 349 -9.66 12.92 -15.15
N ASP A 350 -9.85 11.87 -15.95
CA ASP A 350 -11.14 11.44 -16.42
C ASP A 350 -11.93 10.66 -15.34
N GLU A 351 -13.22 10.48 -15.59
CA GLU A 351 -14.14 9.78 -14.69
C GLU A 351 -13.69 8.35 -14.37
N SER A 352 -13.13 7.64 -15.34
CA SER A 352 -12.65 6.26 -15.14
C SER A 352 -11.48 6.20 -14.16
N PHE A 353 -10.56 7.17 -14.21
CA PHE A 353 -9.46 7.28 -13.26
C PHE A 353 -9.98 7.61 -11.85
N LEU A 354 -10.90 8.55 -11.73
CA LEU A 354 -11.45 8.97 -10.44
C LEU A 354 -12.17 7.80 -9.75
N ARG A 355 -12.97 7.06 -10.49
CA ARG A 355 -13.64 5.85 -10.00
C ARG A 355 -12.64 4.74 -9.63
N MET A 356 -11.58 4.58 -10.41
CA MET A 356 -10.48 3.67 -10.08
C MET A 356 -9.83 4.04 -8.75
N TRP A 357 -9.57 5.34 -8.53
CA TRP A 357 -8.89 5.82 -7.34
C TRP A 357 -9.75 5.66 -6.07
N GLU A 358 -11.03 6.01 -6.14
CA GLU A 358 -12.00 5.81 -5.07
C GLU A 358 -12.14 4.32 -4.71
N LEU A 359 -12.28 3.46 -5.73
CA LEU A 359 -12.34 2.01 -5.53
C LEU A 359 -11.07 1.47 -4.87
N TYR A 360 -9.89 1.93 -5.31
CA TYR A 360 -8.61 1.54 -4.73
C TYR A 360 -8.54 1.86 -3.23
N LEU A 361 -8.79 3.11 -2.84
CA LEU A 361 -8.69 3.52 -1.44
C LEU A 361 -9.68 2.78 -0.55
N SER A 362 -10.95 2.67 -0.99
CA SER A 362 -12.01 1.99 -0.25
C SER A 362 -11.78 0.47 -0.16
N ALA A 363 -11.38 -0.18 -1.27
CA ALA A 363 -11.12 -1.61 -1.28
C ALA A 363 -9.90 -1.99 -0.43
N CYS A 364 -8.82 -1.20 -0.50
CA CYS A 364 -7.65 -1.43 0.35
C CYS A 364 -7.98 -1.22 1.83
N ALA A 365 -8.76 -0.20 2.18
CA ALA A 365 -9.22 0.00 3.55
C ALA A 365 -10.00 -1.23 4.07
N ALA A 366 -10.95 -1.73 3.29
CA ALA A 366 -11.73 -2.92 3.62
C ALA A 366 -10.87 -4.19 3.68
N THR A 367 -9.85 -4.31 2.83
CA THR A 367 -8.92 -5.44 2.82
C THR A 367 -8.11 -5.52 4.12
N PHE A 368 -7.62 -4.38 4.62
CA PHE A 368 -6.96 -4.30 5.93
C PHE A 368 -7.94 -4.53 7.08
N HIS A 369 -9.15 -3.96 7.03
CA HIS A 369 -10.16 -4.16 8.08
C HIS A 369 -10.49 -5.65 8.27
N ASN A 370 -10.67 -6.38 7.19
CA ASN A 370 -11.00 -7.79 7.21
C ASN A 370 -9.81 -8.75 7.40
N GLY A 371 -8.58 -8.24 7.56
CA GLY A 371 -7.39 -9.07 7.79
C GLY A 371 -7.01 -9.96 6.61
N ILE A 372 -7.37 -9.58 5.39
CA ILE A 372 -6.92 -10.25 4.16
C ILE A 372 -5.42 -10.00 3.98
N ILE A 373 -5.00 -8.77 4.28
CA ILE A 373 -3.60 -8.37 4.40
C ILE A 373 -3.37 -7.68 5.75
N ASP A 374 -2.13 -7.67 6.17
CA ASP A 374 -1.61 -7.05 7.38
C ASP A 374 -0.58 -5.98 7.04
N LEU A 375 -0.17 -5.21 8.04
CA LEU A 375 1.00 -4.36 7.97
C LEU A 375 1.89 -4.65 9.16
N HIS A 376 3.18 -4.89 8.92
CA HIS A 376 4.13 -5.13 10.00
C HIS A 376 5.27 -4.13 10.03
N GLN A 377 5.69 -3.77 11.23
CA GLN A 377 7.01 -3.22 11.50
C GLN A 377 7.87 -4.28 12.16
N ILE A 378 9.04 -4.56 11.59
CA ILE A 378 10.05 -5.44 12.18
C ILE A 378 11.25 -4.59 12.55
N LEU A 379 11.64 -4.61 13.82
CA LEU A 379 12.89 -4.06 14.29
C LEU A 379 13.89 -5.20 14.46
N MET A 380 15.10 -5.04 13.90
CA MET A 380 16.12 -6.07 13.92
C MET A 380 17.53 -5.48 14.07
N THR A 381 18.50 -6.30 14.51
CA THR A 381 19.91 -5.98 14.51
C THR A 381 20.68 -6.82 13.51
N LYS A 382 21.72 -6.24 12.91
CA LYS A 382 22.75 -7.01 12.20
C LYS A 382 23.69 -7.65 13.22
N GLY A 383 23.58 -8.96 13.40
CA GLY A 383 24.31 -9.68 14.43
C GLY A 383 23.88 -9.28 15.85
N ILE A 384 24.74 -9.59 16.82
CA ILE A 384 24.46 -9.36 18.24
C ILE A 384 24.74 -7.90 18.63
N ASN A 385 23.81 -7.29 19.38
CA ASN A 385 23.99 -6.01 20.04
C ASN A 385 23.57 -6.13 21.51
N ASN A 386 24.53 -6.13 22.42
CA ASN A 386 24.30 -6.24 23.86
C ASN A 386 24.18 -4.88 24.58
N ASP A 387 24.31 -3.77 23.86
CA ASP A 387 24.23 -2.42 24.41
C ASP A 387 22.81 -1.86 24.42
N LEU A 388 21.86 -2.59 23.80
CA LEU A 388 20.46 -2.18 23.77
C LEU A 388 19.77 -2.39 25.12
N PRO A 389 18.78 -1.54 25.48
CA PRO A 389 17.98 -1.73 26.67
C PRO A 389 17.26 -3.08 26.66
N MET A 390 17.14 -3.72 27.86
CA MET A 390 16.44 -5.00 28.03
C MET A 390 14.91 -4.90 27.85
N THR A 391 14.35 -3.70 27.96
CA THR A 391 12.92 -3.42 27.78
C THR A 391 12.71 -2.55 26.54
N ARG A 392 11.49 -2.52 26.01
CA ARG A 392 11.13 -1.57 24.95
C ARG A 392 11.40 -0.13 25.44
N TRP A 393 12.11 0.66 24.64
CA TRP A 393 12.52 2.04 24.95
C TRP A 393 11.69 3.10 24.21
N TYR A 394 10.65 2.67 23.48
CA TYR A 394 9.79 3.50 22.63
C TYR A 394 8.31 3.37 23.02
#